data_48fa0fbef4bfd1751fc18c53806cb80b
#
_entry.id   48fa0fbef4bfd1751fc18c53806cb80b
#
_cell.length_a   1.000
_cell.length_b   1.000
_cell.length_c   1.000
_cell.angle_alpha   90.00
_cell.angle_beta   90.00
_cell.angle_gamma   90.00
#
_symmetry.space_group_name_H-M   'P 1'
#
loop_
_entity.id
_entity.type
_entity.pdbx_description
1 polymer ?
#
loop_
_entity_poly.entity_id
_entity_poly.type
_entity_poly.pdbx_seq_one_letter_code
_entity_poly.pdbx_strand_id
1 'polypeptide(L)'
;ERSLTAETIKAIGFGFAPGIRDGLTNRLREQGFSQSLMLRSGLVTQKGSGPLYDRFRNRLMIPICREGGSIMAFGGRAIDPNQQPKYLNSPETPIYSKGRTLYGLHLSKQEIRKRKYAVLVEGYFDFAQVLQAGITPAVATCGTALTSYQSRLLRRYTSKVVLNFDADT
;
A
#
# COMPACT_ATOMS: atom_id res chain seq x y z
N GLU A 1 7.44 17.46 5.79
CA GLU A 1 5.97 17.61 5.84
C GLU A 1 5.46 17.65 4.41
N ARG A 2 4.75 16.59 4.05
CA ARG A 2 4.30 16.37 2.67
C ARG A 2 2.86 16.81 2.60
N SER A 3 2.61 18.08 2.26
CA SER A 3 1.27 18.70 2.23
C SER A 3 0.38 18.05 1.17
N LEU A 4 -0.35 16.99 1.56
CA LEU A 4 -1.37 16.40 0.71
C LEU A 4 -2.72 17.09 0.95
N THR A 5 -3.45 17.35 -0.13
CA THR A 5 -4.81 17.91 -0.05
C THR A 5 -5.82 16.86 0.45
N ALA A 6 -6.94 17.33 0.99
CA ALA A 6 -8.03 16.47 1.45
C ALA A 6 -8.57 15.59 0.29
N GLU A 7 -8.65 16.14 -0.92
CA GLU A 7 -9.08 15.44 -2.13
C GLU A 7 -8.14 14.27 -2.44
N THR A 8 -6.82 14.50 -2.40
CA THR A 8 -5.81 13.45 -2.65
C THR A 8 -5.87 12.37 -1.59
N ILE A 9 -5.97 12.74 -0.31
CA ILE A 9 -6.10 11.82 0.82
C ILE A 9 -7.33 10.92 0.64
N LYS A 10 -8.47 11.52 0.25
CA LYS A 10 -9.73 10.81 0.01
C LYS A 10 -9.64 9.90 -1.23
N ALA A 11 -9.05 10.37 -2.32
CA ALA A 11 -8.92 9.61 -3.56
C ALA A 11 -8.06 8.35 -3.37
N ILE A 12 -6.98 8.45 -2.58
CA ILE A 12 -6.09 7.33 -2.26
C ILE A 12 -6.69 6.45 -1.16
N GLY A 13 -7.57 7.00 -0.30
CA GLY A 13 -8.23 6.28 0.78
C GLY A 13 -7.34 6.10 2.02
N PHE A 14 -6.48 7.07 2.32
CA PHE A 14 -5.67 7.03 3.53
C PHE A 14 -6.53 6.99 4.79
N GLY A 15 -6.11 6.22 5.79
CA GLY A 15 -6.77 6.04 7.06
C GLY A 15 -5.80 6.07 8.23
N PHE A 16 -6.29 5.70 9.42
CA PHE A 16 -5.51 5.65 10.64
C PHE A 16 -5.79 4.38 11.44
N ALA A 17 -4.74 3.71 11.90
CA ALA A 17 -4.80 2.61 12.85
C ALA A 17 -4.44 3.15 14.24
N PRO A 18 -5.38 3.13 15.21
CA PRO A 18 -5.13 3.59 16.58
C PRO A 18 -4.02 2.80 17.28
N GLY A 19 -3.45 3.36 18.34
CA GLY A 19 -2.44 2.70 19.17
C GLY A 19 -2.95 1.55 20.05
N ILE A 20 -4.21 1.12 19.88
CA ILE A 20 -4.84 0.04 20.62
C ILE A 20 -4.22 -1.30 20.20
N ARG A 21 -3.92 -2.16 21.18
CA ARG A 21 -3.20 -3.42 20.92
C ARG A 21 -4.00 -4.42 20.09
N ASP A 22 -5.30 -4.54 20.34
CA ASP A 22 -6.17 -5.61 19.85
C ASP A 22 -7.56 -5.12 19.42
N GLY A 23 -7.68 -3.83 19.09
CA GLY A 23 -8.97 -3.22 18.72
C GLY A 23 -9.59 -3.86 17.48
N LEU A 24 -8.82 -4.01 16.40
CA LEU A 24 -9.26 -4.70 15.18
C LEU A 24 -9.46 -6.19 15.45
N THR A 25 -8.54 -6.83 16.18
CA THR A 25 -8.62 -8.25 16.54
C THR A 25 -9.94 -8.57 17.26
N ASN A 26 -10.33 -7.76 18.23
CA ASN A 26 -11.59 -7.93 18.97
C ASN A 26 -12.80 -7.70 18.06
N ARG A 27 -12.76 -6.65 17.23
CA ARG A 27 -13.84 -6.38 16.27
C ARG A 27 -14.05 -7.52 15.27
N LEU A 28 -12.97 -8.10 14.75
CA LEU A 28 -13.05 -9.24 13.83
C LEU A 28 -13.61 -10.49 14.54
N ARG A 29 -13.23 -10.71 15.80
CA ARG A 29 -13.76 -11.82 16.61
C ARG A 29 -15.26 -11.67 16.87
N GLU A 30 -15.72 -10.48 17.21
CA GLU A 30 -17.16 -10.16 17.37
C GLU A 30 -17.97 -10.43 16.10
N GLN A 31 -17.34 -10.22 14.93
CA GLN A 31 -17.95 -10.51 13.63
C GLN A 31 -17.83 -11.98 13.22
N GLY A 32 -17.34 -12.86 14.09
CA GLY A 32 -17.28 -14.30 13.86
C GLY A 32 -16.11 -14.78 12.98
N PHE A 33 -15.12 -13.93 12.68
CA PHE A 33 -13.94 -14.38 11.94
C PHE A 33 -13.08 -15.32 12.77
N SER A 34 -12.68 -16.46 12.17
CA SER A 34 -11.82 -17.42 12.85
C SER A 34 -10.41 -16.89 13.05
N GLN A 35 -9.74 -17.36 14.11
CA GLN A 35 -8.33 -17.02 14.40
C GLN A 35 -7.42 -17.29 13.19
N SER A 36 -7.59 -18.44 12.54
CA SER A 36 -6.82 -18.81 11.34
C SER A 36 -6.99 -17.80 10.21
N LEU A 37 -8.22 -17.35 9.94
CA LEU A 37 -8.51 -16.36 8.90
C LEU A 37 -7.92 -15.00 9.25
N MET A 38 -8.03 -14.57 10.52
CA MET A 38 -7.45 -13.32 10.99
C MET A 38 -5.91 -13.31 10.80
N LEU A 39 -5.21 -14.37 11.16
CA LEU A 39 -3.77 -14.51 10.95
C LEU A 39 -3.40 -14.52 9.45
N ARG A 40 -4.15 -15.28 8.64
CA ARG A 40 -3.95 -15.35 7.19
C ARG A 40 -4.20 -14.04 6.46
N SER A 41 -5.03 -13.15 7.02
CA SER A 41 -5.27 -11.82 6.45
C SER A 41 -4.04 -10.91 6.51
N GLY A 42 -3.10 -11.19 7.42
CA GLY A 42 -1.95 -10.34 7.69
C GLY A 42 -2.28 -9.04 8.42
N LEU A 43 -3.53 -8.86 8.89
CA LEU A 43 -3.96 -7.70 9.69
C LEU A 43 -3.75 -7.93 11.19
N VAL A 44 -3.76 -9.19 11.59
CA VAL A 44 -3.57 -9.66 12.95
C VAL A 44 -2.31 -10.50 13.01
N THR A 45 -1.61 -10.46 14.13
CA THR A 45 -0.37 -11.22 14.34
C THR A 45 -0.36 -11.84 15.73
N GLN A 46 0.59 -12.75 15.96
CA GLN A 46 0.76 -13.48 17.21
C GLN A 46 2.26 -13.68 17.48
N LYS A 47 2.71 -13.54 18.71
CA LYS A 47 4.08 -13.84 19.11
C LYS A 47 4.09 -15.17 19.85
N GLY A 48 4.71 -16.20 19.26
CA GLY A 48 4.67 -17.56 19.78
C GLY A 48 3.25 -18.05 19.98
N SER A 49 2.93 -18.64 21.13
CA SER A 49 1.59 -19.06 21.53
C SER A 49 0.79 -17.98 22.29
N GLY A 50 1.26 -16.74 22.31
CA GLY A 50 0.63 -15.64 23.03
C GLY A 50 -0.70 -15.18 22.39
N PRO A 51 -1.35 -14.16 22.95
CA PRO A 51 -2.60 -13.64 22.42
C PRO A 51 -2.41 -12.98 21.05
N LEU A 52 -3.47 -12.97 20.26
CA LEU A 52 -3.55 -12.23 19.01
C LEU A 52 -3.54 -10.73 19.27
N TYR A 53 -2.95 -9.96 18.37
CA TYR A 53 -2.95 -8.50 18.41
C TYR A 53 -2.86 -7.89 17.01
N ASP A 54 -3.25 -6.63 16.91
CA ASP A 54 -3.28 -5.90 15.64
C ASP A 54 -1.87 -5.69 15.10
N ARG A 55 -1.67 -5.97 13.82
CA ARG A 55 -0.39 -5.76 13.14
C ARG A 55 -0.05 -4.26 13.02
N PHE A 56 -1.04 -3.47 12.66
CA PHE A 56 -0.88 -2.02 12.49
C PHE A 56 -1.40 -1.29 13.71
N ARG A 57 -0.55 -0.49 14.34
CA ARG A 57 -0.88 0.32 15.53
C ARG A 57 -0.17 1.65 15.47
N ASN A 58 -0.89 2.73 15.78
CA ASN A 58 -0.38 4.11 15.72
C ASN A 58 0.27 4.43 14.38
N ARG A 59 -0.44 4.09 13.26
CA ARG A 59 0.06 4.26 11.90
C ARG A 59 -0.96 4.91 10.99
N LEU A 60 -0.45 5.78 10.11
CA LEU A 60 -1.19 6.15 8.92
C LEU A 60 -1.32 4.91 8.03
N MET A 61 -2.55 4.58 7.64
CA MET A 61 -2.88 3.41 6.84
C MET A 61 -3.03 3.77 5.37
N ILE A 62 -2.43 2.96 4.52
CA ILE A 62 -2.34 3.15 3.07
C ILE A 62 -2.91 1.89 2.43
N PRO A 63 -4.11 1.93 1.84
CA PRO A 63 -4.71 0.75 1.22
C PRO A 63 -3.95 0.38 -0.06
N ILE A 64 -3.67 -0.90 -0.23
CA ILE A 64 -3.07 -1.47 -1.42
C ILE A 64 -4.16 -2.24 -2.16
N CYS A 65 -4.45 -1.82 -3.40
CA CYS A 65 -5.57 -2.33 -4.18
C CYS A 65 -5.10 -3.21 -5.34
N ARG A 66 -5.96 -4.16 -5.72
CA ARG A 66 -5.86 -4.87 -7.01
C ARG A 66 -6.15 -3.91 -8.17
N GLU A 67 -5.84 -4.33 -9.38
CA GLU A 67 -6.20 -3.60 -10.61
C GLU A 67 -7.69 -3.24 -10.69
N GLY A 68 -8.58 -4.03 -10.08
CA GLY A 68 -10.02 -3.78 -10.01
C GLY A 68 -10.45 -2.79 -8.92
N GLY A 69 -9.54 -2.32 -8.06
CA GLY A 69 -9.83 -1.36 -6.99
C GLY A 69 -10.15 -1.98 -5.62
N SER A 70 -10.35 -3.30 -5.51
CA SER A 70 -10.58 -3.93 -4.20
C SER A 70 -9.29 -3.98 -3.37
N ILE A 71 -9.39 -3.64 -2.08
CA ILE A 71 -8.27 -3.67 -1.15
C ILE A 71 -7.83 -5.11 -0.91
N MET A 72 -6.52 -5.36 -0.97
CA MET A 72 -5.91 -6.68 -0.72
C MET A 72 -4.82 -6.65 0.35
N ALA A 73 -4.31 -5.48 0.69
CA ALA A 73 -3.26 -5.30 1.68
C ALA A 73 -3.21 -3.86 2.17
N PHE A 74 -2.33 -3.58 3.12
CA PHE A 74 -2.07 -2.23 3.61
C PHE A 74 -0.56 -1.99 3.75
N GLY A 75 -0.17 -0.74 3.50
CA GLY A 75 1.03 -0.13 4.05
C GLY A 75 0.68 0.65 5.30
N GLY A 76 1.61 0.75 6.24
CA GLY A 76 1.45 1.55 7.45
C GLY A 76 2.68 2.40 7.71
N ARG A 77 2.55 3.74 7.73
CA ARG A 77 3.63 4.65 8.13
C ARG A 77 3.50 5.01 9.60
N ALA A 78 4.58 4.85 10.37
CA ALA A 78 4.62 5.30 11.76
C ALA A 78 4.35 6.81 11.85
N ILE A 79 3.50 7.22 12.80
CA ILE A 79 3.22 8.62 13.10
C ILE A 79 4.27 9.16 14.08
N ASP A 80 4.60 8.34 15.09
CA ASP A 80 5.66 8.64 16.02
C ASP A 80 7.03 8.42 15.34
N PRO A 81 7.92 9.45 15.30
CA PRO A 81 9.26 9.31 14.71
C PRO A 81 10.11 8.20 15.31
N ASN A 82 9.88 7.87 16.59
CA ASN A 82 10.62 6.83 17.32
C ASN A 82 10.07 5.41 17.05
N GLN A 83 8.90 5.29 16.46
CA GLN A 83 8.30 3.99 16.19
C GLN A 83 8.95 3.30 15.00
N GLN A 84 9.53 2.12 15.25
CA GLN A 84 10.12 1.28 14.20
C GLN A 84 9.23 0.09 13.83
N PRO A 85 9.28 -0.40 12.59
CA PRO A 85 9.90 0.26 11.43
C PRO A 85 9.09 1.48 10.99
N LYS A 86 9.74 2.47 10.37
CA LYS A 86 9.07 3.68 9.84
C LYS A 86 7.94 3.32 8.87
N TYR A 87 8.18 2.32 8.00
CA TYR A 87 7.16 1.72 7.13
C TYR A 87 6.98 0.25 7.45
N LEU A 88 5.74 -0.19 7.56
CA LEU A 88 5.35 -1.58 7.77
C LEU A 88 4.31 -1.94 6.71
N ASN A 89 4.56 -2.98 5.93
CA ASN A 89 3.59 -3.49 4.96
C ASN A 89 2.92 -4.76 5.48
N SER A 90 1.75 -5.07 4.92
CA SER A 90 1.17 -6.41 5.05
C SER A 90 2.20 -7.46 4.64
N PRO A 91 2.23 -8.63 5.29
CA PRO A 91 3.04 -9.76 4.82
C PRO A 91 2.50 -10.31 3.51
N GLU A 92 3.23 -11.22 2.88
CA GLU A 92 2.68 -12.05 1.81
C GLU A 92 1.46 -12.81 2.34
N THR A 93 0.38 -12.81 1.55
CA THR A 93 -0.87 -13.49 1.90
C THR A 93 -1.41 -14.24 0.66
N PRO A 94 -2.43 -15.10 0.79
CA PRO A 94 -3.03 -15.75 -0.39
C PRO A 94 -3.57 -14.78 -1.45
N ILE A 95 -3.82 -13.53 -1.07
CA ILE A 95 -4.40 -12.51 -1.97
C ILE A 95 -3.45 -11.34 -2.26
N TYR A 96 -2.28 -11.28 -1.63
CA TYR A 96 -1.31 -10.19 -1.80
C TYR A 96 0.12 -10.72 -1.93
N SER A 97 0.79 -10.29 -2.97
CA SER A 97 2.23 -10.47 -3.13
C SER A 97 2.87 -9.14 -3.51
N LYS A 98 3.80 -8.68 -2.69
CA LYS A 98 4.46 -7.38 -2.85
C LYS A 98 5.20 -7.31 -4.19
N GLY A 99 5.96 -8.35 -4.54
CA GLY A 99 6.70 -8.41 -5.79
C GLY A 99 5.84 -8.52 -7.05
N ARG A 100 4.53 -8.67 -6.89
CA ARG A 100 3.56 -8.79 -7.99
C ARG A 100 2.60 -7.61 -8.09
N THR A 101 2.72 -6.63 -7.21
CA THR A 101 1.79 -5.51 -7.07
C THR A 101 2.48 -4.21 -7.47
N LEU A 102 1.80 -3.40 -8.28
CA LEU A 102 2.13 -1.99 -8.52
C LEU A 102 1.09 -1.12 -7.81
N TYR A 103 1.56 -0.29 -6.88
CA TYR A 103 0.71 0.61 -6.14
C TYR A 103 0.14 1.70 -7.06
N GLY A 104 -1.11 2.06 -6.83
CA GLY A 104 -1.78 3.09 -7.61
C GLY A 104 -2.28 2.65 -8.99
N LEU A 105 -1.94 1.44 -9.47
CA LEU A 105 -2.32 0.99 -10.81
C LEU A 105 -3.84 1.02 -11.05
N HIS A 106 -4.66 0.74 -10.05
CA HIS A 106 -6.12 0.80 -10.14
C HIS A 106 -6.64 2.21 -10.46
N LEU A 107 -5.97 3.26 -9.98
CA LEU A 107 -6.30 4.66 -10.26
C LEU A 107 -5.75 5.10 -11.63
N SER A 108 -4.56 4.62 -12.00
CA SER A 108 -3.77 5.18 -13.10
C SER A 108 -3.90 4.42 -14.43
N LYS A 109 -4.37 3.17 -14.43
CA LYS A 109 -4.35 2.28 -15.60
C LYS A 109 -5.03 2.85 -16.85
N GLN A 110 -6.11 3.61 -16.69
CA GLN A 110 -6.82 4.21 -17.82
C GLN A 110 -5.99 5.35 -18.44
N GLU A 111 -5.41 6.21 -17.61
CA GLU A 111 -4.56 7.30 -18.08
C GLU A 111 -3.23 6.78 -18.66
N ILE A 112 -2.66 5.70 -18.12
CA ILE A 112 -1.50 5.05 -18.71
C ILE A 112 -1.80 4.58 -20.13
N ARG A 113 -2.94 3.91 -20.34
CA ARG A 113 -3.37 3.48 -21.70
C ARG A 113 -3.60 4.66 -22.65
N LYS A 114 -4.30 5.68 -22.17
CA LYS A 114 -4.63 6.88 -22.96
C LYS A 114 -3.37 7.66 -23.35
N ARG A 115 -2.48 7.90 -22.40
CA ARG A 115 -1.25 8.69 -22.60
C ARG A 115 -0.10 7.87 -23.18
N LYS A 116 -0.20 6.55 -23.18
CA LYS A 116 0.80 5.60 -23.71
C LYS A 116 2.16 5.68 -23.01
N TYR A 117 2.21 6.11 -21.76
CA TYR A 117 3.37 6.05 -20.89
C TYR A 117 2.94 5.90 -19.42
N ALA A 118 3.87 5.44 -18.59
CA ALA A 118 3.71 5.40 -17.14
C ALA A 118 4.87 6.14 -16.47
N VAL A 119 4.58 6.79 -15.34
CA VAL A 119 5.60 7.32 -14.43
C VAL A 119 5.76 6.34 -13.28
N LEU A 120 6.96 5.83 -13.08
CA LEU A 120 7.30 4.92 -12.00
C LEU A 120 8.02 5.68 -10.91
N VAL A 121 7.47 5.66 -9.70
CA VAL A 121 8.04 6.26 -8.49
C VAL A 121 8.33 5.18 -7.44
N GLU A 122 9.02 5.52 -6.35
CA GLU A 122 9.46 4.53 -5.36
C GLU A 122 8.40 4.20 -4.32
N GLY A 123 7.77 5.21 -3.73
CA GLY A 123 6.97 5.06 -2.53
C GLY A 123 5.54 5.55 -2.63
N TYR A 124 4.78 5.28 -1.57
CA TYR A 124 3.38 5.68 -1.44
C TYR A 124 3.17 7.20 -1.49
N PHE A 125 4.07 7.95 -0.85
CA PHE A 125 3.95 9.40 -0.80
C PHE A 125 4.42 10.07 -2.08
N ASP A 126 5.40 9.49 -2.75
CA ASP A 126 5.87 9.98 -4.05
C ASP A 126 4.74 9.81 -5.07
N PHE A 127 4.07 8.66 -5.05
CA PHE A 127 2.85 8.44 -5.82
C PHE A 127 1.77 9.49 -5.50
N ALA A 128 1.50 9.73 -4.20
CA ALA A 128 0.48 10.69 -3.78
C ALA A 128 0.80 12.13 -4.25
N GLN A 129 2.06 12.52 -4.18
CA GLN A 129 2.52 13.85 -4.63
C GLN A 129 2.43 14.03 -6.14
N VAL A 130 2.87 13.04 -6.93
CA VAL A 130 2.77 13.13 -8.40
C VAL A 130 1.31 13.08 -8.87
N LEU A 131 0.46 12.31 -8.19
CA LEU A 131 -0.98 12.28 -8.46
C LEU A 131 -1.62 13.65 -8.16
N GLN A 132 -1.28 14.26 -7.02
CA GLN A 132 -1.75 15.59 -6.63
C GLN A 132 -1.28 16.69 -7.61
N ALA A 133 -0.08 16.54 -8.16
CA ALA A 133 0.44 17.44 -9.18
C ALA A 133 -0.20 17.23 -10.58
N GLY A 134 -1.22 16.36 -10.70
CA GLY A 134 -1.90 16.08 -11.96
C GLY A 134 -1.20 15.07 -12.87
N ILE A 135 -0.12 14.44 -12.40
CA ILE A 135 0.57 13.37 -13.12
C ILE A 135 -0.15 12.04 -12.83
N THR A 136 -1.26 11.84 -13.53
CA THR A 136 -2.18 10.73 -13.29
C THR A 136 -1.72 9.36 -13.81
N PRO A 137 -0.82 9.21 -14.82
CA PRO A 137 -0.32 7.90 -15.27
C PRO A 137 0.82 7.37 -14.38
N ALA A 138 0.72 7.52 -13.06
CA ALA A 138 1.77 7.14 -12.11
C ALA A 138 1.50 5.79 -11.43
N VAL A 139 2.56 5.06 -11.09
CA VAL A 139 2.55 3.85 -10.25
C VAL A 139 3.77 3.81 -9.36
N ALA A 140 3.74 3.03 -8.25
CA ALA A 140 4.90 2.86 -7.39
C ALA A 140 5.21 1.38 -7.09
N THR A 141 6.50 1.09 -6.83
CA THR A 141 6.98 -0.24 -6.41
C THR A 141 6.82 -0.49 -4.91
N CYS A 142 6.75 0.59 -4.11
CA CYS A 142 6.53 0.57 -2.66
C CYS A 142 7.54 -0.22 -1.84
N GLY A 143 8.81 0.13 -1.99
CA GLY A 143 9.91 -0.35 -1.14
C GLY A 143 10.49 -1.69 -1.60
N THR A 144 10.45 -1.96 -2.89
CA THR A 144 11.23 -3.02 -3.55
C THR A 144 11.79 -2.50 -4.87
N ALA A 145 12.94 -3.04 -5.31
CA ALA A 145 13.36 -2.88 -6.69
C ALA A 145 12.27 -3.40 -7.63
N LEU A 146 12.15 -2.79 -8.82
CA LEU A 146 11.20 -3.22 -9.84
C LEU A 146 11.43 -4.68 -10.23
N THR A 147 10.46 -5.53 -9.97
CA THR A 147 10.55 -6.96 -10.31
C THR A 147 10.21 -7.21 -11.78
N SER A 148 10.68 -8.34 -12.30
CA SER A 148 10.30 -8.78 -13.65
C SER A 148 8.80 -9.03 -13.80
N TYR A 149 8.09 -9.37 -12.70
CA TYR A 149 6.64 -9.52 -12.73
C TYR A 149 5.94 -8.15 -12.82
N GLN A 150 6.35 -7.18 -12.02
CA GLN A 150 5.82 -5.81 -12.08
C GLN A 150 6.08 -5.16 -13.45
N SER A 151 7.26 -5.39 -14.04
CA SER A 151 7.56 -4.94 -15.41
C SER A 151 6.62 -5.55 -16.44
N ARG A 152 6.39 -6.88 -16.38
CA ARG A 152 5.43 -7.54 -17.26
C ARG A 152 3.99 -7.08 -17.04
N LEU A 153 3.62 -6.80 -15.80
CA LEU A 153 2.31 -6.23 -15.47
C LEU A 153 2.13 -4.86 -16.10
N LEU A 154 3.11 -3.98 -15.95
CA LEU A 154 3.05 -2.62 -16.52
C LEU A 154 3.04 -2.64 -18.05
N ARG A 155 3.77 -3.57 -18.66
CA ARG A 155 3.83 -3.75 -20.12
C ARG A 155 2.47 -4.07 -20.77
N ARG A 156 1.48 -4.55 -20.01
CA ARG A 156 0.11 -4.76 -20.47
C ARG A 156 -0.62 -3.44 -20.77
N TYR A 157 -0.11 -2.32 -20.27
CA TYR A 157 -0.70 -0.99 -20.37
C TYR A 157 0.11 -0.06 -21.26
N THR A 158 1.44 -0.16 -21.20
CA THR A 158 2.37 0.67 -21.99
C THR A 158 3.75 0.01 -22.10
N SER A 159 4.48 0.38 -23.17
CA SER A 159 5.90 0.04 -23.34
C SER A 159 6.84 1.19 -22.95
N LYS A 160 6.31 2.38 -22.59
CA LYS A 160 7.10 3.55 -22.24
C LYS A 160 6.96 3.83 -20.75
N VAL A 161 8.10 3.89 -20.06
CA VAL A 161 8.16 4.17 -18.61
C VAL A 161 9.15 5.29 -18.35
N VAL A 162 8.70 6.29 -17.62
CA VAL A 162 9.55 7.35 -17.07
C VAL A 162 9.86 6.97 -15.63
N LEU A 163 11.13 6.87 -15.29
CA LEU A 163 11.58 6.62 -13.91
C LEU A 163 11.74 7.96 -13.21
N ASN A 164 11.11 8.10 -12.06
CA ASN A 164 11.22 9.26 -11.17
C ASN A 164 11.56 8.75 -9.77
N PHE A 165 12.84 8.46 -9.58
CA PHE A 165 13.42 7.96 -8.34
C PHE A 165 14.22 9.07 -7.67
N ASP A 166 14.36 8.99 -6.34
CA ASP A 166 15.24 9.87 -5.61
C ASP A 166 16.68 9.65 -6.14
N ALA A 167 17.39 10.73 -6.36
CA ALA A 167 18.81 10.66 -6.69
C ALA A 167 19.58 10.36 -5.39
N ASP A 168 19.60 9.12 -4.98
CA ASP A 168 20.44 8.69 -3.88
C ASP A 168 21.89 8.76 -4.31
N THR A 169 22.61 9.60 -3.62
CA THR A 169 24.05 9.75 -3.67
C THR A 169 24.76 8.60 -2.99
#